data_98d8652b2b56444cc0034452117379bc
#
_entry.id   98d8652b2b56444cc0034452117379bc
#
_cell.length_a   1.000
_cell.length_b   1.000
_cell.length_c   1.000
_cell.angle_alpha   90.00
_cell.angle_beta   90.00
_cell.angle_gamma   90.00
#
_symmetry.space_group_name_H-M   'P 1'
#
loop_
_entity.id
_entity.type
_entity.pdbx_description
1 polymer ?
#
loop_
_entity_poly.entity_id
_entity_poly.type
_entity_poly.pdbx_seq_one_letter_code
_entity_poly.pdbx_strand_id
1 'polypeptide(L)'
;MIKRLRTSLTGWRATAEEPQEADEQPEPPAEDQTEEDDSNDPFRKYGNRSVAVWDAATCTSSVIRQKGKHFRIMGCFANGAVKLFAEETLYLVEREALVLLPSAPVEDEEHPEPITARECYDLCLRNEDQNDGQRCPLACYWTYQQLKGLGYVVCRPQQYAVADGS
;
A
#
# COMPACT_ATOMS: atom_id res chain seq x y z
N MET A 1 27.58 -41.52 46.72
CA MET A 1 28.82 -41.34 45.91
C MET A 1 28.48 -40.35 44.77
N ILE A 2 28.82 -39.09 44.96
CA ILE A 2 28.55 -38.04 44.01
C ILE A 2 29.87 -37.62 43.36
N LYS A 3 30.05 -37.93 42.08
CA LYS A 3 31.22 -37.53 41.31
C LYS A 3 31.06 -36.06 40.85
N ARG A 4 31.91 -35.18 41.36
CA ARG A 4 32.10 -33.79 40.89
C ARG A 4 32.84 -33.81 39.55
N LEU A 5 32.27 -33.26 38.51
CA LEU A 5 32.95 -32.92 37.29
C LEU A 5 33.56 -31.52 37.45
N ARG A 6 34.89 -31.42 37.39
CA ARG A 6 35.65 -30.17 37.27
C ARG A 6 35.65 -29.81 35.81
N THR A 7 35.04 -28.70 35.45
CA THR A 7 35.28 -28.01 34.17
C THR A 7 36.34 -26.92 34.36
N SER A 8 37.45 -27.09 33.68
CA SER A 8 38.54 -26.12 33.64
C SER A 8 38.16 -24.99 32.70
N LEU A 9 38.14 -23.78 33.22
CA LEU A 9 38.07 -22.53 32.46
C LEU A 9 39.51 -22.19 31.99
N THR A 10 39.78 -22.37 30.71
CA THR A 10 41.01 -21.85 30.09
C THR A 10 40.65 -20.82 29.02
N GLY A 11 41.02 -19.57 29.32
CA GLY A 11 41.61 -18.66 28.38
C GLY A 11 40.76 -18.11 27.26
N TRP A 12 39.96 -17.09 27.52
CA TRP A 12 39.59 -16.13 26.48
C TRP A 12 40.64 -15.00 26.50
N ARG A 13 41.51 -15.01 25.49
CA ARG A 13 42.29 -13.82 25.13
C ARG A 13 41.40 -12.91 24.31
N ALA A 14 41.09 -11.76 24.83
CA ALA A 14 40.56 -10.64 24.06
C ALA A 14 41.69 -10.07 23.20
N THR A 15 41.64 -10.33 21.90
CA THR A 15 42.37 -9.53 20.93
C THR A 15 41.53 -8.28 20.67
N ALA A 16 42.05 -7.13 21.04
CA ALA A 16 41.52 -5.85 20.63
C ALA A 16 41.73 -5.74 19.10
N GLU A 17 40.65 -5.88 18.33
CA GLU A 17 40.63 -5.48 16.93
C GLU A 17 40.44 -3.97 16.89
N GLU A 18 41.34 -3.30 16.18
CA GLU A 18 41.25 -1.87 15.87
C GLU A 18 39.94 -1.56 15.13
N PRO A 19 39.34 -0.38 15.34
CA PRO A 19 38.14 0.01 14.62
C PRO A 19 38.47 0.15 13.12
N GLN A 20 37.95 -0.74 12.30
CA GLN A 20 37.93 -0.59 10.86
C GLN A 20 37.19 0.70 10.53
N GLU A 21 37.84 1.55 9.75
CA GLU A 21 37.25 2.73 9.13
C GLU A 21 35.92 2.35 8.48
N ALA A 22 34.86 3.08 8.84
CA ALA A 22 33.55 2.93 8.25
C ALA A 22 33.67 3.13 6.75
N ASP A 23 33.44 2.05 5.99
CA ASP A 23 33.21 2.11 4.55
C ASP A 23 32.03 3.06 4.33
N GLU A 24 32.34 4.24 3.82
CA GLU A 24 31.39 5.26 3.42
C GLU A 24 30.62 4.70 2.23
N GLN A 25 29.47 4.04 2.51
CA GLN A 25 28.60 3.56 1.47
C GLN A 25 28.15 4.78 0.65
N PRO A 26 28.35 4.76 -0.68
CA PRO A 26 27.89 5.86 -1.52
C PRO A 26 26.39 6.02 -1.30
N GLU A 27 25.98 7.23 -0.93
CA GLU A 27 24.56 7.58 -0.85
C GLU A 27 23.89 7.21 -2.18
N PRO A 28 22.71 6.54 -2.15
CA PRO A 28 22.00 6.24 -3.36
C PRO A 28 21.75 7.56 -4.10
N PRO A 29 21.94 7.60 -5.42
CA PRO A 29 21.73 8.82 -6.20
C PRO A 29 20.34 9.37 -5.88
N ALA A 30 20.31 10.66 -5.57
CA ALA A 30 19.06 11.39 -5.35
C ALA A 30 18.14 11.08 -6.54
N GLU A 31 17.04 10.34 -6.26
CA GLU A 31 16.04 10.06 -7.29
C GLU A 31 15.58 11.39 -7.84
N ASP A 32 15.91 11.63 -9.10
CA ASP A 32 15.48 12.76 -9.91
C ASP A 32 13.95 12.84 -9.80
N GLN A 33 13.48 13.75 -8.96
CA GLN A 33 12.09 14.14 -8.96
C GLN A 33 11.93 14.99 -10.22
N THR A 34 11.65 14.31 -11.34
CA THR A 34 11.13 14.99 -12.50
C THR A 34 9.87 15.70 -12.02
N GLU A 35 10.02 17.01 -11.82
CA GLU A 35 8.90 17.96 -11.71
C GLU A 35 8.18 17.89 -13.05
N GLU A 36 7.27 16.89 -13.18
CA GLU A 36 6.33 16.87 -14.29
C GLU A 36 5.57 18.19 -14.23
N ASP A 37 5.59 18.91 -15.32
CA ASP A 37 4.87 20.17 -15.49
C ASP A 37 3.37 19.95 -15.20
N ASP A 38 2.99 20.21 -13.94
CA ASP A 38 1.66 19.95 -13.36
C ASP A 38 0.63 21.01 -13.87
N SER A 39 1.02 21.85 -14.85
CA SER A 39 0.18 22.95 -15.35
C SER A 39 -1.04 22.46 -16.13
N ASN A 40 -1.00 21.24 -16.70
CA ASN A 40 -2.09 20.66 -17.51
C ASN A 40 -2.74 19.42 -16.85
N ASP A 41 -2.50 19.19 -15.56
CA ASP A 41 -3.10 18.06 -14.85
C ASP A 41 -4.57 18.36 -14.48
N PRO A 42 -5.56 17.65 -15.06
CA PRO A 42 -6.98 17.85 -14.76
C PRO A 42 -7.32 17.59 -13.29
N PHE A 43 -6.46 16.88 -12.57
CA PHE A 43 -6.65 16.55 -11.16
C PHE A 43 -5.90 17.47 -10.19
N ARG A 44 -5.35 18.60 -10.67
CA ARG A 44 -4.58 19.56 -9.87
C ARG A 44 -5.33 20.03 -8.62
N LYS A 45 -6.67 20.13 -8.68
CA LYS A 45 -7.51 20.50 -7.53
C LYS A 45 -7.40 19.54 -6.34
N TYR A 46 -6.94 18.31 -6.55
CA TYR A 46 -6.75 17.33 -5.50
C TYR A 46 -5.33 17.34 -4.89
N GLY A 47 -4.46 18.25 -5.31
CA GLY A 47 -3.10 18.43 -4.79
C GLY A 47 -2.24 17.20 -4.99
N ASN A 48 -1.47 16.80 -3.96
CA ASN A 48 -0.55 15.66 -4.03
C ASN A 48 -1.21 14.31 -3.67
N ARG A 49 -2.53 14.18 -3.88
CA ARG A 49 -3.27 12.93 -3.67
C ARG A 49 -3.40 12.16 -4.96
N SER A 50 -3.36 10.84 -4.88
CA SER A 50 -3.73 9.96 -5.98
C SER A 50 -5.23 10.06 -6.27
N VAL A 51 -5.65 9.68 -7.48
CA VAL A 51 -7.07 9.68 -7.87
C VAL A 51 -7.42 8.31 -8.41
N ALA A 52 -8.53 7.75 -7.97
CA ALA A 52 -9.05 6.49 -8.46
C ALA A 52 -10.57 6.58 -8.70
N VAL A 53 -11.06 5.70 -9.55
CA VAL A 53 -12.48 5.55 -9.86
C VAL A 53 -12.98 4.24 -9.28
N TRP A 54 -14.13 4.29 -8.59
CA TRP A 54 -14.77 3.12 -8.01
C TRP A 54 -15.52 2.30 -9.06
N ASP A 55 -15.30 1.01 -9.04
CA ASP A 55 -16.05 0.03 -9.82
C ASP A 55 -16.93 -0.80 -8.87
N ALA A 56 -18.22 -0.51 -8.89
CA ALA A 56 -19.19 -1.19 -8.03
C ALA A 56 -19.41 -2.66 -8.42
N ALA A 57 -19.17 -3.03 -9.69
CA ALA A 57 -19.39 -4.40 -10.16
C ALA A 57 -18.32 -5.36 -9.63
N THR A 58 -17.08 -4.87 -9.49
CA THR A 58 -15.93 -5.66 -9.01
C THR A 58 -15.52 -5.32 -7.57
N CYS A 59 -16.16 -4.32 -6.96
CA CYS A 59 -15.78 -3.76 -5.66
C CYS A 59 -14.27 -3.44 -5.56
N THR A 60 -13.73 -2.85 -6.62
CA THR A 60 -12.34 -2.40 -6.71
C THR A 60 -12.27 -0.95 -7.18
N SER A 61 -11.15 -0.30 -7.02
CA SER A 61 -10.93 1.00 -7.64
C SER A 61 -9.78 0.97 -8.64
N SER A 62 -9.93 1.70 -9.74
CA SER A 62 -8.93 1.86 -10.78
C SER A 62 -8.21 3.18 -10.60
N VAL A 63 -6.90 3.14 -10.40
CA VAL A 63 -6.09 4.34 -10.21
C VAL A 63 -5.87 5.00 -11.55
N ILE A 64 -6.32 6.25 -11.69
CA ILE A 64 -6.18 7.07 -12.91
C ILE A 64 -5.10 8.15 -12.78
N ARG A 65 -4.72 8.52 -11.55
CA ARG A 65 -3.58 9.38 -11.27
C ARG A 65 -2.80 8.84 -10.09
N GLN A 66 -1.53 8.59 -10.27
CA GLN A 66 -0.65 8.09 -9.22
C GLN A 66 0.20 9.22 -8.66
N LYS A 67 0.17 9.41 -7.34
CA LYS A 67 1.10 10.28 -6.60
C LYS A 67 1.61 9.53 -5.37
N GLY A 68 2.88 9.71 -5.05
CA GLY A 68 3.53 9.04 -3.92
C GLY A 68 3.96 7.60 -4.20
N LYS A 69 4.47 6.93 -3.14
CA LYS A 69 5.14 5.62 -3.24
C LYS A 69 4.24 4.42 -2.85
N HIS A 70 2.95 4.66 -2.55
CA HIS A 70 2.02 3.63 -2.04
C HIS A 70 1.85 2.44 -2.99
N PHE A 71 1.80 2.69 -4.29
CA PHE A 71 1.54 1.68 -5.32
C PHE A 71 2.71 0.73 -5.60
N ARG A 72 3.86 0.95 -4.96
CA ARG A 72 4.98 -0.02 -4.98
C ARG A 72 4.69 -1.27 -4.14
N ILE A 73 3.79 -1.15 -3.16
CA ILE A 73 3.48 -2.20 -2.18
C ILE A 73 1.96 -2.40 -1.98
N MET A 74 1.15 -1.82 -2.83
CA MET A 74 -0.31 -1.89 -2.80
C MET A 74 -0.87 -1.94 -4.21
N GLY A 75 -2.01 -2.59 -4.36
CA GLY A 75 -2.69 -2.77 -5.63
C GLY A 75 -2.10 -3.88 -6.49
N CYS A 76 -2.80 -4.20 -7.56
CA CYS A 76 -2.34 -5.10 -8.61
C CYS A 76 -2.50 -4.42 -9.97
N PHE A 77 -1.57 -4.72 -10.90
CA PHE A 77 -1.67 -4.21 -12.25
C PHE A 77 -2.56 -5.15 -13.08
N ALA A 78 -3.68 -4.62 -13.54
CA ALA A 78 -4.63 -5.37 -14.36
C ALA A 78 -5.28 -4.44 -15.39
N ASN A 79 -5.44 -4.93 -16.63
CA ASN A 79 -6.08 -4.21 -17.74
C ASN A 79 -5.49 -2.80 -17.98
N GLY A 80 -4.16 -2.68 -17.89
CA GLY A 80 -3.47 -1.41 -18.14
C GLY A 80 -3.52 -0.37 -17.02
N ALA A 81 -4.11 -0.70 -15.87
CA ALA A 81 -4.20 0.21 -14.73
C ALA A 81 -3.88 -0.50 -13.40
N VAL A 82 -3.50 0.28 -12.41
CA VAL A 82 -3.41 -0.22 -11.04
C VAL A 82 -4.82 -0.34 -10.47
N LYS A 83 -5.16 -1.53 -10.03
CA LYS A 83 -6.41 -1.83 -9.33
C LYS A 83 -6.15 -1.97 -7.84
N LEU A 84 -6.99 -1.36 -7.03
CA LEU A 84 -6.98 -1.47 -5.58
C LEU A 84 -8.19 -2.27 -5.12
N PHE A 85 -7.99 -3.17 -4.17
CA PHE A 85 -9.10 -3.83 -3.49
C PHE A 85 -9.78 -2.88 -2.50
N ALA A 86 -10.96 -3.27 -2.04
CA ALA A 86 -11.78 -2.45 -1.14
C ALA A 86 -11.00 -2.00 0.11
N GLU A 87 -10.25 -2.92 0.76
CA GLU A 87 -9.44 -2.61 1.93
C GLU A 87 -8.29 -1.64 1.63
N GLU A 88 -7.66 -1.76 0.45
CA GLU A 88 -6.57 -0.88 0.03
C GLU A 88 -7.10 0.52 -0.28
N THR A 89 -8.23 0.58 -0.97
CA THR A 89 -8.94 1.82 -1.30
C THR A 89 -9.31 2.59 -0.05
N LEU A 90 -10.01 1.93 0.89
CA LEU A 90 -10.44 2.53 2.14
C LEU A 90 -9.25 3.01 2.98
N TYR A 91 -8.19 2.19 3.07
CA TYR A 91 -6.97 2.54 3.80
C TYR A 91 -6.31 3.82 3.27
N LEU A 92 -6.26 4.00 1.94
CA LEU A 92 -5.67 5.19 1.33
C LEU A 92 -6.58 6.42 1.44
N VAL A 93 -7.90 6.24 1.37
CA VAL A 93 -8.87 7.33 1.58
C VAL A 93 -8.81 7.86 3.01
N GLU A 94 -8.76 6.97 4.02
CA GLU A 94 -8.62 7.37 5.43
C GLU A 94 -7.34 8.18 5.72
N ARG A 95 -6.29 7.92 4.96
CA ARG A 95 -4.99 8.62 5.10
C ARG A 95 -4.91 9.86 4.22
N GLU A 96 -5.99 10.25 3.58
CA GLU A 96 -6.03 11.37 2.63
C GLU A 96 -5.01 11.24 1.50
N ALA A 97 -4.53 10.03 1.22
CA ALA A 97 -3.59 9.73 0.15
C ALA A 97 -4.27 9.45 -1.21
N LEU A 98 -5.58 9.15 -1.17
CA LEU A 98 -6.39 8.83 -2.35
C LEU A 98 -7.68 9.66 -2.34
N VAL A 99 -8.02 10.19 -3.50
CA VAL A 99 -9.36 10.72 -3.81
C VAL A 99 -10.11 9.66 -4.61
N LEU A 100 -11.27 9.25 -4.14
CA LEU A 100 -12.11 8.29 -4.81
C LEU A 100 -13.24 8.99 -5.53
N LEU A 101 -13.40 8.70 -6.82
CA LEU A 101 -14.46 9.25 -7.67
C LEU A 101 -15.48 8.16 -7.99
N PRO A 102 -16.79 8.51 -8.11
CA PRO A 102 -17.84 7.55 -8.49
C PRO A 102 -17.78 7.14 -9.96
N SER A 103 -17.22 8.00 -10.82
CA SER A 103 -17.06 7.77 -12.26
C SER A 103 -15.80 8.46 -12.78
N ALA A 104 -15.33 8.03 -13.95
CA ALA A 104 -14.23 8.72 -14.62
C ALA A 104 -14.69 10.12 -15.04
N PRO A 105 -13.80 11.13 -14.91
CA PRO A 105 -14.09 12.46 -15.46
C PRO A 105 -14.26 12.39 -16.97
N VAL A 106 -15.24 13.13 -17.49
CA VAL A 106 -15.43 13.30 -18.91
C VAL A 106 -14.82 14.63 -19.32
N GLU A 107 -14.19 14.67 -20.50
CA GLU A 107 -13.65 15.93 -21.06
C GLU A 107 -14.83 16.91 -21.23
N ASP A 108 -14.61 18.17 -20.91
CA ASP A 108 -15.56 19.27 -20.97
C ASP A 108 -16.77 19.19 -19.98
N GLU A 109 -16.81 18.22 -19.07
CA GLU A 109 -17.81 18.17 -18.00
C GLU A 109 -17.20 18.55 -16.64
N GLU A 110 -18.05 19.00 -15.71
CA GLU A 110 -17.63 19.22 -14.34
C GLU A 110 -17.19 17.89 -13.70
N HIS A 111 -16.00 17.89 -13.10
CA HIS A 111 -15.50 16.70 -12.45
C HIS A 111 -16.47 16.20 -11.37
N PRO A 112 -16.74 14.88 -11.31
CA PRO A 112 -17.64 14.33 -10.32
C PRO A 112 -17.14 14.65 -8.90
N GLU A 113 -18.09 14.85 -7.99
CA GLU A 113 -17.76 15.07 -6.58
C GLU A 113 -17.07 13.82 -5.99
N PRO A 114 -15.99 13.99 -5.24
CA PRO A 114 -15.32 12.88 -4.57
C PRO A 114 -16.23 12.17 -3.58
N ILE A 115 -16.14 10.85 -3.54
CA ILE A 115 -16.76 10.02 -2.52
C ILE A 115 -16.15 10.36 -1.17
N THR A 116 -16.99 10.68 -0.19
CA THR A 116 -16.54 10.98 1.16
C THR A 116 -15.99 9.73 1.86
N ALA A 117 -15.17 9.91 2.89
CA ALA A 117 -14.66 8.79 3.68
C ALA A 117 -15.79 7.90 4.22
N ARG A 118 -16.92 8.51 4.68
CA ARG A 118 -18.08 7.78 5.17
C ARG A 118 -18.72 6.90 4.11
N GLU A 119 -18.97 7.47 2.94
CA GLU A 119 -19.53 6.71 1.80
C GLU A 119 -18.54 5.61 1.35
N CYS A 120 -17.24 5.86 1.42
CA CYS A 120 -16.22 4.86 1.12
C CYS A 120 -16.31 3.65 2.08
N TYR A 121 -16.61 3.86 3.36
CA TYR A 121 -16.88 2.76 4.30
C TYR A 121 -18.10 1.93 3.85
N ASP A 122 -19.19 2.59 3.48
CA ASP A 122 -20.42 1.90 3.04
C ASP A 122 -20.22 1.14 1.72
N LEU A 123 -19.33 1.61 0.84
CA LEU A 123 -19.00 0.96 -0.41
C LEU A 123 -18.02 -0.22 -0.25
N CYS A 124 -16.99 -0.05 0.55
CA CYS A 124 -15.87 -0.98 0.67
C CYS A 124 -16.13 -2.11 1.66
N LEU A 125 -16.89 -1.84 2.73
CA LEU A 125 -17.13 -2.82 3.79
C LEU A 125 -18.45 -3.57 3.59
N ARG A 126 -18.42 -4.82 4.02
CA ARG A 126 -19.57 -5.71 4.03
C ARG A 126 -20.20 -5.73 5.42
N ASN A 127 -21.54 -5.57 5.49
CA ASN A 127 -22.31 -5.93 6.66
C ASN A 127 -22.40 -7.46 6.78
N GLU A 128 -22.48 -7.99 7.99
CA GLU A 128 -22.50 -9.43 8.26
C GLU A 128 -23.65 -10.16 7.54
N ASP A 129 -24.76 -9.48 7.31
CA ASP A 129 -25.97 -10.01 6.65
C ASP A 129 -25.87 -10.09 5.11
N GLN A 130 -24.84 -9.47 4.51
CA GLN A 130 -24.67 -9.45 3.06
C GLN A 130 -23.65 -10.50 2.64
N ASN A 131 -24.12 -11.54 1.95
CA ASN A 131 -23.22 -12.58 1.38
C ASN A 131 -22.55 -12.11 0.09
N ASP A 132 -22.05 -10.88 0.07
CA ASP A 132 -21.28 -10.31 -1.02
C ASP A 132 -19.80 -10.61 -0.79
N GLY A 133 -19.28 -11.62 -1.47
CA GLY A 133 -17.89 -12.07 -1.35
C GLY A 133 -16.84 -11.07 -1.86
N GLN A 134 -17.28 -9.95 -2.46
CA GLN A 134 -16.37 -8.98 -3.09
C GLN A 134 -15.98 -7.84 -2.14
N ARG A 135 -16.86 -7.42 -1.24
CA ARG A 135 -16.57 -6.41 -0.24
C ARG A 135 -15.74 -6.96 0.92
N CYS A 136 -15.01 -6.10 1.59
CA CYS A 136 -14.16 -6.49 2.71
C CYS A 136 -14.95 -6.59 4.02
N PRO A 137 -14.90 -7.72 4.75
CA PRO A 137 -15.43 -7.77 6.11
C PRO A 137 -14.69 -6.79 7.02
N LEU A 138 -15.42 -6.12 7.93
CA LEU A 138 -14.83 -5.14 8.84
C LEU A 138 -13.65 -5.70 9.65
N ALA A 139 -13.74 -6.94 10.14
CA ALA A 139 -12.66 -7.60 10.88
C ALA A 139 -11.40 -7.79 10.01
N CYS A 140 -11.56 -8.10 8.71
CA CYS A 140 -10.45 -8.21 7.77
C CYS A 140 -9.82 -6.84 7.52
N TYR A 141 -10.64 -5.80 7.38
CA TYR A 141 -10.14 -4.44 7.23
C TYR A 141 -9.31 -3.98 8.44
N TRP A 142 -9.79 -4.22 9.67
CA TRP A 142 -9.02 -3.89 10.87
C TRP A 142 -7.68 -4.63 10.92
N THR A 143 -7.68 -5.92 10.58
CA THR A 143 -6.43 -6.70 10.50
C THR A 143 -5.48 -6.12 9.46
N TYR A 144 -6.01 -5.80 8.26
CA TYR A 144 -5.25 -5.14 7.19
C TYR A 144 -4.63 -3.82 7.66
N GLN A 145 -5.43 -2.95 8.27
CA GLN A 145 -5.00 -1.65 8.78
C GLN A 145 -3.87 -1.78 9.82
N GLN A 146 -4.00 -2.73 10.75
CA GLN A 146 -2.97 -3.00 11.76
C GLN A 146 -1.66 -3.48 11.13
N LEU A 147 -1.72 -4.45 10.23
CA LEU A 147 -0.54 -4.97 9.55
C LEU A 147 0.16 -3.90 8.72
N LYS A 148 -0.60 -3.10 7.98
CA LYS A 148 -0.04 -1.95 7.22
C LYS A 148 0.58 -0.91 8.13
N GLY A 149 -0.03 -0.63 9.29
CA GLY A 149 0.52 0.27 10.30
C GLY A 149 1.85 -0.19 10.90
N LEU A 150 2.06 -1.52 10.95
CA LEU A 150 3.32 -2.14 11.37
C LEU A 150 4.36 -2.25 10.24
N GLY A 151 4.05 -1.78 9.04
CA GLY A 151 4.96 -1.77 7.89
C GLY A 151 4.94 -3.04 7.04
N TYR A 152 4.01 -3.98 7.28
CA TYR A 152 3.91 -5.19 6.44
C TYR A 152 3.35 -4.87 5.05
N VAL A 153 3.84 -5.61 4.06
CA VAL A 153 3.19 -5.70 2.74
C VAL A 153 2.11 -6.76 2.83
N VAL A 154 0.87 -6.36 2.65
CA VAL A 154 -0.31 -7.23 2.75
C VAL A 154 -0.95 -7.32 1.38
N CYS A 155 -1.11 -8.54 0.85
CA CYS A 155 -1.68 -8.80 -0.47
C CYS A 155 -2.72 -9.91 -0.37
N ARG A 156 -3.72 -9.88 -1.25
CA ARG A 156 -4.63 -11.03 -1.40
C ARG A 156 -3.94 -12.20 -2.11
N PRO A 157 -4.24 -13.46 -1.75
CA PRO A 157 -3.60 -14.63 -2.39
C PRO A 157 -3.74 -14.66 -3.92
N GLN A 158 -4.85 -14.17 -4.45
CA GLN A 158 -5.12 -14.14 -5.90
C GLN A 158 -4.17 -13.22 -6.69
N GLN A 159 -3.48 -12.29 -6.04
CA GLN A 159 -2.51 -11.42 -6.71
C GLN A 159 -1.27 -12.17 -7.19
N TYR A 160 -0.95 -13.30 -6.59
CA TYR A 160 0.21 -14.14 -6.96
C TYR A 160 -0.11 -15.17 -8.05
N ALA A 161 -1.38 -15.52 -8.25
CA ALA A 161 -1.79 -16.54 -9.23
C ALA A 161 -1.64 -16.07 -10.69
N VAL A 162 -1.42 -14.78 -10.94
CA VAL A 162 -1.32 -14.21 -12.30
C VAL A 162 0.13 -14.21 -12.82
N ALA A 163 1.11 -14.44 -11.96
CA ALA A 163 2.53 -14.39 -12.34
C ALA A 163 3.08 -15.72 -12.93
N ASP A 164 2.40 -16.83 -12.72
CA ASP A 164 2.87 -18.17 -13.13
C ASP A 164 2.16 -18.74 -14.37
N GLY A 165 1.42 -17.92 -15.11
CA GLY A 165 0.69 -18.31 -16.31
C GLY A 165 1.44 -17.96 -17.60
N SER A 166 2.50 -18.70 -17.91
CA SER A 166 3.11 -18.72 -19.26
C SER A 166 3.41 -20.12 -19.65
#